data_e208c4b0a992676b9d780a6550abe367
#
_entry.id   e208c4b0a992676b9d780a6550abe367
#
_cell.length_a   1.000
_cell.length_b   1.000
_cell.length_c   1.000
_cell.angle_alpha   90.00
_cell.angle_beta   90.00
_cell.angle_gamma   90.00
#
_symmetry.space_group_name_H-M   'P 1'
#
loop_
_entity.id
_entity.type
_entity.pdbx_description
1 polymer ?
#
loop_
_entity_poly.entity_id
_entity_poly.type
_entity_poly.pdbx_seq_one_letter_code
_entity_poly.pdbx_strand_id
1 'polypeptide(L)'
;MIASLKTEVEGHKQELQTVHSEMLLRVQQLVQDLNKLTCQVAILKNNGEEGSTERTCCPINWVEHQGSCYWFSRSGKTWPEAERYCQLENTHLVVINSREEQNFVQAHLGSAYTWMGLSDPEGVWKWVDGTDYSSGFQNWKPGQPDDWQGHGLGGGEDCAHFHPDGRWNDDVCQRSYHWVCEAGLTQASQDSH
;
A
#
# COMPACT_ATOMS: atom_id res chain seq x y z
N MET A 1 -18.53 3.19 -45.51
CA MET A 1 -17.77 1.97 -45.20
C MET A 1 -16.76 2.17 -44.10
N ILE A 2 -15.74 3.06 -44.19
CA ILE A 2 -14.73 3.28 -43.14
C ILE A 2 -15.34 3.82 -41.84
N ALA A 3 -16.28 4.77 -41.90
CA ALA A 3 -16.95 5.33 -40.71
C ALA A 3 -17.79 4.29 -39.97
N SER A 4 -18.47 3.39 -40.69
CA SER A 4 -19.26 2.30 -40.07
C SER A 4 -18.39 1.30 -39.33
N LEU A 5 -17.26 0.89 -39.91
CA LEU A 5 -16.28 0.02 -39.27
C LEU A 5 -15.66 0.66 -38.02
N LYS A 6 -15.40 1.97 -38.06
CA LYS A 6 -14.86 2.69 -36.88
C LYS A 6 -15.84 2.69 -35.72
N THR A 7 -17.13 2.89 -35.97
CA THR A 7 -18.18 2.86 -34.96
C THR A 7 -18.34 1.46 -34.34
N GLU A 8 -18.27 0.43 -35.17
CA GLU A 8 -18.38 -0.98 -34.76
C GLU A 8 -17.18 -1.39 -33.89
N VAL A 9 -15.96 -1.02 -34.28
CA VAL A 9 -14.75 -1.25 -33.47
C VAL A 9 -14.80 -0.54 -32.15
N GLU A 10 -15.26 0.72 -32.10
CA GLU A 10 -15.39 1.46 -30.83
C GLU A 10 -16.48 0.85 -29.91
N GLY A 11 -17.58 0.35 -30.48
CA GLY A 11 -18.61 -0.40 -29.77
C GLY A 11 -18.04 -1.66 -29.10
N HIS A 12 -17.34 -2.50 -29.84
CA HIS A 12 -16.70 -3.71 -29.30
C HIS A 12 -15.64 -3.40 -28.25
N LYS A 13 -14.89 -2.31 -28.40
CA LYS A 13 -13.91 -1.86 -27.41
C LYS A 13 -14.58 -1.49 -26.10
N GLN A 14 -15.72 -0.77 -26.14
CA GLN A 14 -16.48 -0.42 -24.94
C GLN A 14 -17.08 -1.66 -24.25
N GLU A 15 -17.63 -2.60 -25.03
CA GLU A 15 -18.10 -3.89 -24.48
C GLU A 15 -16.98 -4.66 -23.79
N LEU A 16 -15.81 -4.76 -24.44
CA LEU A 16 -14.64 -5.44 -23.88
C LEU A 16 -14.17 -4.78 -22.59
N GLN A 17 -14.15 -3.44 -22.52
CA GLN A 17 -13.81 -2.70 -21.31
C GLN A 17 -14.80 -2.96 -20.18
N THR A 18 -16.10 -3.04 -20.48
CA THR A 18 -17.14 -3.34 -19.48
C THR A 18 -16.96 -4.75 -18.92
N VAL A 19 -16.81 -5.75 -19.77
CA VAL A 19 -16.59 -7.16 -19.38
C VAL A 19 -15.29 -7.30 -18.57
N HIS A 20 -14.24 -6.58 -18.98
CA HIS A 20 -12.96 -6.58 -18.24
C HIS A 20 -13.11 -5.98 -16.84
N SER A 21 -13.84 -4.88 -16.71
CA SER A 21 -14.10 -4.23 -15.42
C SER A 21 -14.93 -5.12 -14.49
N GLU A 22 -15.97 -5.78 -15.02
CA GLU A 22 -16.78 -6.73 -14.26
C GLU A 22 -15.98 -7.95 -13.80
N MET A 23 -15.10 -8.46 -14.68
CA MET A 23 -14.22 -9.58 -14.35
C MET A 23 -13.23 -9.20 -13.24
N LEU A 24 -12.63 -8.00 -13.30
CA LEU A 24 -11.76 -7.49 -12.24
C LEU A 24 -12.48 -7.40 -10.90
N LEU A 25 -13.69 -6.87 -10.87
CA LEU A 25 -14.50 -6.78 -9.64
C LEU A 25 -14.79 -8.18 -9.05
N ARG A 26 -15.12 -9.16 -9.91
CA ARG A 26 -15.35 -10.55 -9.46
C ARG A 26 -14.08 -11.20 -8.91
N VAL A 27 -12.94 -10.98 -9.57
CA VAL A 27 -11.65 -11.49 -9.08
C VAL A 27 -11.30 -10.86 -7.74
N GLN A 28 -11.47 -9.55 -7.56
CA GLN A 28 -11.26 -8.87 -6.30
C GLN A 28 -12.17 -9.45 -5.19
N GLN A 29 -13.46 -9.66 -5.47
CA GLN A 29 -14.37 -10.27 -4.50
C GLN A 29 -13.94 -11.69 -4.11
N LEU A 30 -13.55 -12.52 -5.09
CA LEU A 30 -13.09 -13.88 -4.82
C LEU A 30 -11.82 -13.90 -3.96
N VAL A 31 -10.89 -12.96 -4.19
CA VAL A 31 -9.68 -12.82 -3.36
C VAL A 31 -10.05 -12.43 -1.93
N GLN A 32 -10.98 -11.50 -1.73
CA GLN A 32 -11.47 -11.12 -0.41
C GLN A 32 -12.14 -12.29 0.31
N ASP A 33 -13.00 -13.04 -0.38
CA ASP A 33 -13.67 -14.23 0.18
C ASP A 33 -12.65 -15.32 0.56
N LEU A 34 -11.63 -15.54 -0.27
CA LEU A 34 -10.55 -16.47 0.02
C LEU A 34 -9.75 -16.05 1.25
N ASN A 35 -9.41 -14.77 1.37
CA ASN A 35 -8.71 -14.23 2.54
C ASN A 35 -9.54 -14.41 3.81
N LYS A 36 -10.86 -14.13 3.75
CA LYS A 36 -11.80 -14.36 4.86
C LYS A 36 -11.84 -15.83 5.29
N LEU A 37 -11.97 -16.75 4.33
CA LEU A 37 -11.98 -18.19 4.61
C LEU A 37 -10.64 -18.68 5.19
N THR A 38 -9.52 -18.20 4.66
CA THR A 38 -8.19 -18.55 5.17
C THR A 38 -8.02 -18.09 6.61
N CYS A 39 -8.50 -16.88 6.93
CA CYS A 39 -8.55 -16.36 8.28
C CYS A 39 -9.37 -17.25 9.21
N GLN A 40 -10.58 -17.63 8.80
CA GLN A 40 -11.45 -18.51 9.59
C GLN A 40 -10.80 -19.87 9.86
N VAL A 41 -10.15 -20.46 8.85
CA VAL A 41 -9.40 -21.73 9.01
C VAL A 41 -8.23 -21.60 9.96
N ALA A 42 -7.47 -20.49 9.90
CA ALA A 42 -6.37 -20.24 10.81
C ALA A 42 -6.85 -20.12 12.26
N ILE A 43 -7.96 -19.42 12.50
CA ILE A 43 -8.60 -19.28 13.81
C ILE A 43 -9.05 -20.66 14.34
N LEU A 44 -9.66 -21.51 13.49
CA LEU A 44 -10.12 -22.84 13.89
C LEU A 44 -8.96 -23.78 14.26
N LYS A 45 -7.81 -23.66 13.57
CA LYS A 45 -6.62 -24.45 13.90
C LYS A 45 -5.99 -24.05 15.23
N ASN A 46 -6.08 -22.80 15.63
CA ASN A 46 -5.48 -22.28 16.85
C ASN A 46 -6.41 -22.37 18.08
N ASN A 47 -7.63 -22.91 17.94
CA ASN A 47 -8.57 -23.10 19.06
C ASN A 47 -8.13 -24.14 20.12
N GLY A 48 -6.86 -24.60 20.08
CA GLY A 48 -6.25 -25.44 21.13
C GLY A 48 -5.60 -24.66 22.28
N GLU A 49 -5.43 -23.34 22.15
CA GLU A 49 -4.87 -22.49 23.21
C GLU A 49 -5.92 -21.44 23.64
N GLU A 50 -6.50 -21.65 24.83
CA GLU A 50 -7.45 -20.73 25.46
C GLU A 50 -6.72 -19.42 25.82
N GLY A 51 -7.18 -18.27 25.29
CA GLY A 51 -6.76 -16.97 25.83
C GLY A 51 -6.88 -15.71 24.97
N SER A 52 -7.21 -15.76 23.66
CA SER A 52 -7.35 -14.55 22.86
C SER A 52 -8.80 -14.33 22.40
N THR A 53 -9.41 -13.24 22.86
CA THR A 53 -10.79 -12.85 22.56
C THR A 53 -10.98 -12.09 21.25
N GLU A 54 -9.89 -11.69 20.56
CA GLU A 54 -9.95 -11.01 19.27
C GLU A 54 -9.32 -11.85 18.18
N ARG A 55 -10.16 -12.27 17.23
CA ARG A 55 -9.79 -13.16 16.13
C ARG A 55 -9.53 -12.31 14.88
N THR A 56 -8.30 -11.87 14.72
CA THR A 56 -7.85 -11.04 13.60
C THR A 56 -6.76 -11.75 12.81
N CYS A 57 -6.68 -11.54 11.51
CA CYS A 57 -5.58 -12.07 10.70
C CYS A 57 -5.34 -11.23 9.46
N CYS A 58 -4.11 -11.29 8.97
CA CYS A 58 -3.71 -10.64 7.73
C CYS A 58 -4.07 -11.47 6.49
N PRO A 59 -4.28 -10.83 5.33
CA PRO A 59 -4.44 -11.52 4.06
C PRO A 59 -3.24 -12.43 3.74
N ILE A 60 -3.43 -13.38 2.82
CA ILE A 60 -2.35 -14.26 2.35
C ILE A 60 -1.19 -13.41 1.78
N ASN A 61 0.04 -13.77 2.14
CA ASN A 61 1.29 -13.05 1.77
C ASN A 61 1.45 -11.65 2.40
N TRP A 62 0.60 -11.29 3.35
CA TRP A 62 0.82 -10.13 4.21
C TRP A 62 1.48 -10.58 5.52
N VAL A 63 2.24 -9.70 6.13
CA VAL A 63 2.96 -9.95 7.39
C VAL A 63 2.29 -9.15 8.50
N GLU A 64 1.95 -9.83 9.60
CA GLU A 64 1.36 -9.17 10.76
C GLU A 64 2.45 -8.55 11.65
N HIS A 65 2.18 -7.36 12.14
CA HIS A 65 2.95 -6.71 13.19
C HIS A 65 2.08 -5.73 13.97
N GLN A 66 1.99 -5.89 15.30
CA GLN A 66 1.34 -4.97 16.24
C GLN A 66 -0.08 -4.51 15.83
N GLY A 67 -0.89 -5.40 15.28
CA GLY A 67 -2.26 -5.09 14.92
C GLY A 67 -2.44 -4.48 13.52
N SER A 68 -1.38 -4.40 12.73
CA SER A 68 -1.41 -4.06 11.32
C SER A 68 -0.88 -5.18 10.43
N CYS A 69 -1.27 -5.16 9.19
CA CYS A 69 -0.83 -6.08 8.14
C CYS A 69 -0.03 -5.31 7.09
N TYR A 70 1.11 -5.84 6.68
CA TYR A 70 2.03 -5.20 5.76
C TYR A 70 2.29 -6.07 4.55
N TRP A 71 2.22 -5.48 3.37
CA TRP A 71 2.57 -6.15 2.12
C TRP A 71 3.72 -5.42 1.43
N PHE A 72 4.77 -6.17 1.08
CA PHE A 72 6.00 -5.65 0.48
C PHE A 72 6.05 -5.98 -1.00
N SER A 73 6.18 -4.97 -1.86
CA SER A 73 6.25 -5.16 -3.31
C SER A 73 7.55 -5.83 -3.74
N ARG A 74 7.51 -6.47 -4.91
CA ARG A 74 8.68 -7.05 -5.57
C ARG A 74 9.01 -6.39 -6.91
N SER A 75 8.32 -5.30 -7.23
CA SER A 75 8.48 -4.52 -8.46
C SER A 75 8.48 -3.04 -8.13
N GLY A 76 8.84 -2.19 -9.10
CA GLY A 76 8.81 -0.74 -8.92
C GLY A 76 7.55 -0.10 -9.49
N LYS A 77 7.09 0.97 -8.83
CA LYS A 77 6.06 1.90 -9.28
C LYS A 77 6.43 3.33 -8.90
N THR A 78 5.84 4.31 -9.58
CA THR A 78 5.82 5.70 -9.11
C THR A 78 5.01 5.80 -7.83
N TRP A 79 5.26 6.83 -7.02
CA TRP A 79 4.56 7.00 -5.75
C TRP A 79 3.02 7.05 -5.92
N PRO A 80 2.44 7.83 -6.88
CA PRO A 80 0.99 7.84 -7.10
C PRO A 80 0.42 6.49 -7.54
N GLU A 81 1.18 5.73 -8.34
CA GLU A 81 0.76 4.38 -8.77
C GLU A 81 0.84 3.38 -7.62
N ALA A 82 1.81 3.51 -6.72
CA ALA A 82 1.97 2.68 -5.53
C ALA A 82 0.82 2.93 -4.54
N GLU A 83 0.51 4.19 -4.25
CA GLU A 83 -0.62 4.55 -3.38
C GLU A 83 -1.95 4.06 -3.98
N ARG A 84 -2.17 4.27 -5.27
CA ARG A 84 -3.36 3.75 -5.94
C ARG A 84 -3.44 2.22 -5.88
N TYR A 85 -2.32 1.51 -5.98
CA TYR A 85 -2.29 0.06 -5.83
C TYR A 85 -2.77 -0.36 -4.44
N CYS A 86 -2.24 0.26 -3.38
CA CYS A 86 -2.68 -0.03 -2.01
C CYS A 86 -4.18 0.29 -1.83
N GLN A 87 -4.67 1.41 -2.36
CA GLN A 87 -6.08 1.81 -2.28
C GLN A 87 -7.02 0.80 -2.96
N LEU A 88 -6.61 0.16 -4.06
CA LEU A 88 -7.40 -0.90 -4.72
C LEU A 88 -7.56 -2.14 -3.83
N GLU A 89 -6.64 -2.37 -2.91
CA GLU A 89 -6.71 -3.43 -1.89
C GLU A 89 -7.40 -2.96 -0.59
N ASN A 90 -8.04 -1.77 -0.59
CA ASN A 90 -8.61 -1.09 0.59
C ASN A 90 -7.58 -0.84 1.70
N THR A 91 -6.37 -0.51 1.32
CA THR A 91 -5.23 -0.21 2.19
C THR A 91 -4.60 1.11 1.78
N HIS A 92 -3.48 1.50 2.37
CA HIS A 92 -2.71 2.68 1.98
C HIS A 92 -1.20 2.37 1.99
N LEU A 93 -0.38 3.25 1.43
CA LEU A 93 1.06 3.17 1.62
C LEU A 93 1.39 3.26 3.12
N VAL A 94 2.40 2.51 3.56
CA VAL A 94 2.77 2.39 4.96
C VAL A 94 2.98 3.75 5.64
N VAL A 95 2.40 3.91 6.82
CA VAL A 95 2.54 5.05 7.72
C VAL A 95 3.36 4.62 8.93
N ILE A 96 4.46 5.32 9.21
CA ILE A 96 5.36 4.93 10.29
C ILE A 96 5.07 5.76 11.54
N ASN A 97 4.49 5.14 12.52
CA ASN A 97 4.03 5.78 13.76
C ASN A 97 4.99 5.60 14.94
N SER A 98 5.92 4.64 14.85
CA SER A 98 6.80 4.32 15.98
C SER A 98 8.19 3.83 15.53
N ARG A 99 9.13 3.79 16.47
CA ARG A 99 10.46 3.19 16.27
C ARG A 99 10.37 1.69 16.05
N GLU A 100 9.46 1.02 16.73
CA GLU A 100 9.23 -0.42 16.63
C GLU A 100 8.73 -0.79 15.24
N GLU A 101 7.78 -0.04 14.72
CA GLU A 101 7.25 -0.20 13.37
C GLU A 101 8.32 0.08 12.29
N GLN A 102 9.08 1.16 12.45
CA GLN A 102 10.24 1.48 11.61
C GLN A 102 11.21 0.29 11.53
N ASN A 103 11.58 -0.29 12.66
CA ASN A 103 12.51 -1.41 12.72
C ASN A 103 11.93 -2.66 12.05
N PHE A 104 10.64 -2.93 12.26
CA PHE A 104 9.95 -4.03 11.61
C PHE A 104 9.92 -3.87 10.10
N VAL A 105 9.46 -2.73 9.59
CA VAL A 105 9.40 -2.46 8.15
C VAL A 105 10.80 -2.55 7.54
N GLN A 106 11.79 -1.89 8.13
CA GLN A 106 13.19 -1.91 7.68
C GLN A 106 13.77 -3.32 7.55
N ALA A 107 13.44 -4.22 8.46
CA ALA A 107 13.90 -5.62 8.42
C ALA A 107 13.40 -6.39 7.17
N HIS A 108 12.34 -5.90 6.52
CA HIS A 108 11.72 -6.53 5.35
C HIS A 108 12.02 -5.83 4.01
N LEU A 109 12.63 -4.64 4.00
CA LEU A 109 12.85 -3.84 2.78
C LEU A 109 13.91 -4.40 1.84
N GLY A 110 14.90 -5.11 2.32
CA GLY A 110 16.08 -5.49 1.53
C GLY A 110 16.94 -4.26 1.16
N SER A 111 17.49 -4.25 -0.06
CA SER A 111 18.41 -3.19 -0.53
C SER A 111 17.76 -2.18 -1.51
N ALA A 112 16.46 -2.27 -1.74
CA ALA A 112 15.76 -1.39 -2.69
C ALA A 112 15.24 -0.12 -2.00
N TYR A 113 15.28 1.01 -2.72
CA TYR A 113 14.51 2.19 -2.33
C TYR A 113 13.03 1.83 -2.32
N THR A 114 12.30 2.27 -1.29
CA THR A 114 10.93 1.81 -1.05
C THR A 114 10.04 2.96 -0.60
N TRP A 115 8.99 3.26 -1.34
CA TRP A 115 8.01 4.29 -1.02
C TRP A 115 7.27 4.02 0.29
N MET A 116 7.00 5.09 1.02
CA MET A 116 6.08 5.15 2.17
C MET A 116 4.96 6.15 1.91
N GLY A 117 3.95 6.17 2.75
CA GLY A 117 2.77 7.01 2.61
C GLY A 117 2.95 8.46 3.08
N LEU A 118 4.12 9.06 2.89
CA LEU A 118 4.44 10.42 3.30
C LEU A 118 4.78 11.27 2.09
N SER A 119 4.11 12.42 1.91
CA SER A 119 4.36 13.34 0.79
C SER A 119 4.04 14.78 1.14
N ASP A 120 4.58 15.75 0.37
CA ASP A 120 4.37 17.19 0.58
C ASP A 120 4.15 18.02 -0.70
N PRO A 121 3.32 17.59 -1.66
CA PRO A 121 3.11 18.31 -2.92
C PRO A 121 2.63 19.76 -2.76
N GLU A 122 2.19 20.14 -1.56
CA GLU A 122 1.78 21.49 -1.19
C GLU A 122 2.80 22.20 -0.28
N GLY A 123 4.01 21.62 -0.13
CA GLY A 123 5.06 22.12 0.76
C GLY A 123 4.81 21.84 2.24
N VAL A 124 3.91 20.90 2.56
CA VAL A 124 3.62 20.45 3.92
C VAL A 124 3.55 18.93 3.94
N TRP A 125 4.45 18.28 4.65
CA TRP A 125 4.48 16.83 4.80
C TRP A 125 3.21 16.30 5.45
N LYS A 126 2.57 15.32 4.81
CA LYS A 126 1.32 14.70 5.26
C LYS A 126 1.38 13.19 5.05
N TRP A 127 0.91 12.44 6.03
CA TRP A 127 0.64 11.02 5.89
C TRP A 127 -0.65 10.77 5.10
N VAL A 128 -0.69 9.71 4.28
CA VAL A 128 -1.84 9.36 3.44
C VAL A 128 -3.09 8.98 4.23
N ASP A 129 -2.95 8.52 5.48
CA ASP A 129 -4.05 8.18 6.38
C ASP A 129 -4.58 9.39 7.19
N GLY A 130 -3.91 10.55 7.07
CA GLY A 130 -4.26 11.77 7.79
C GLY A 130 -3.69 11.88 9.21
N THR A 131 -2.86 10.94 9.66
CA THR A 131 -2.12 11.10 10.94
C THR A 131 -1.25 12.34 10.92
N ASP A 132 -1.08 12.97 12.09
CA ASP A 132 -0.24 14.16 12.19
C ASP A 132 1.24 13.82 12.07
N TYR A 133 1.86 14.37 11.03
CA TYR A 133 3.30 14.21 10.80
C TYR A 133 4.13 15.07 11.75
N SER A 134 3.66 16.26 12.11
CA SER A 134 4.49 17.29 12.78
C SER A 134 4.92 16.90 14.19
N SER A 135 4.06 16.19 14.92
CA SER A 135 4.33 15.67 16.27
C SER A 135 4.67 14.17 16.28
N GLY A 136 4.61 13.50 15.12
CA GLY A 136 4.79 12.07 14.97
C GLY A 136 6.26 11.63 14.94
N PHE A 137 6.44 10.33 14.81
CA PHE A 137 7.76 9.73 14.63
C PHE A 137 8.38 10.13 13.29
N GLN A 138 9.67 10.44 13.29
CA GLN A 138 10.45 10.80 12.12
C GLN A 138 11.81 10.09 12.12
N ASN A 139 12.31 9.70 10.94
CA ASN A 139 13.57 8.99 10.79
C ASN A 139 14.37 9.44 9.55
N TRP A 140 14.35 10.74 9.26
CA TRP A 140 15.08 11.31 8.13
C TRP A 140 16.59 11.07 8.21
N LYS A 141 17.24 10.92 7.06
CA LYS A 141 18.70 11.02 6.96
C LYS A 141 19.14 12.43 7.39
N PRO A 142 20.37 12.59 7.91
CA PRO A 142 20.92 13.90 8.18
C PRO A 142 20.92 14.79 6.91
N GLY A 143 20.30 15.96 7.02
CA GLY A 143 20.16 16.90 5.93
C GLY A 143 18.92 16.71 5.06
N GLN A 144 18.08 15.71 5.36
CA GLN A 144 16.82 15.45 4.67
C GLN A 144 15.61 15.86 5.53
N PRO A 145 14.47 16.22 4.92
CA PRO A 145 14.24 16.40 3.48
C PRO A 145 14.94 17.66 2.96
N ASP A 146 15.44 17.66 1.71
CA ASP A 146 16.17 18.79 1.14
C ASP A 146 15.58 19.35 -0.17
N ASP A 147 14.52 18.75 -0.68
CA ASP A 147 13.78 19.16 -1.90
C ASP A 147 14.76 19.49 -3.05
N TRP A 148 15.69 18.58 -3.32
CA TRP A 148 16.75 18.81 -4.29
C TRP A 148 16.20 18.98 -5.72
N GLN A 149 16.52 20.13 -6.33
CA GLN A 149 16.03 20.52 -7.66
C GLN A 149 16.91 20.02 -8.82
N GLY A 150 18.07 19.44 -8.53
CA GLY A 150 19.08 19.10 -9.55
C GLY A 150 18.85 17.81 -10.35
N HIS A 151 17.76 17.08 -10.11
CA HIS A 151 17.45 15.79 -10.76
C HIS A 151 16.98 15.92 -12.22
N GLY A 152 16.61 17.12 -12.71
CA GLY A 152 16.24 17.39 -14.11
C GLY A 152 14.88 16.84 -14.58
N LEU A 153 14.03 16.37 -13.65
CA LEU A 153 12.71 15.80 -13.96
C LEU A 153 11.58 16.83 -13.80
N GLY A 154 11.89 18.03 -13.29
CA GLY A 154 10.92 19.08 -12.98
C GLY A 154 10.18 18.83 -11.67
N GLY A 155 9.74 19.90 -11.00
CA GLY A 155 9.13 19.84 -9.68
C GLY A 155 10.15 19.64 -8.55
N GLY A 156 9.67 19.37 -7.35
CA GLY A 156 10.45 19.08 -6.16
C GLY A 156 10.57 17.58 -5.86
N GLU A 157 11.16 17.27 -4.72
CA GLU A 157 11.24 15.92 -4.16
C GLU A 157 10.13 15.73 -3.14
N ASP A 158 8.88 15.64 -3.62
CA ASP A 158 7.67 15.71 -2.79
C ASP A 158 7.25 14.36 -2.18
N CYS A 159 8.02 13.27 -2.36
CA CYS A 159 7.65 11.93 -1.91
C CYS A 159 8.75 11.27 -1.09
N ALA A 160 8.39 10.78 0.11
CA ALA A 160 9.34 10.14 1.01
C ALA A 160 9.49 8.63 0.72
N HIS A 161 10.72 8.15 0.86
CA HIS A 161 11.05 6.75 0.71
C HIS A 161 12.05 6.29 1.78
N PHE A 162 12.07 4.99 2.03
CA PHE A 162 13.15 4.36 2.79
C PHE A 162 14.39 4.22 1.90
N HIS A 163 15.51 4.71 2.38
CA HIS A 163 16.83 4.35 1.86
C HIS A 163 17.22 2.95 2.36
N PRO A 164 18.15 2.22 1.69
CA PRO A 164 18.57 0.88 2.12
C PRO A 164 19.07 0.76 3.57
N ASP A 165 19.49 1.85 4.18
CA ASP A 165 19.86 1.90 5.60
C ASP A 165 18.66 2.12 6.54
N GLY A 166 17.44 2.18 6.00
CA GLY A 166 16.17 2.35 6.72
C GLY A 166 15.85 3.80 7.08
N ARG A 167 16.74 4.75 6.85
CA ARG A 167 16.44 6.17 7.05
C ARG A 167 15.63 6.72 5.90
N TRP A 168 14.91 7.81 6.13
CA TRP A 168 14.04 8.42 5.13
C TRP A 168 14.78 9.44 4.29
N ASN A 169 14.40 9.54 3.04
CA ASN A 169 14.83 10.56 2.08
C ASN A 169 13.62 10.98 1.25
N ASP A 170 13.58 12.23 0.81
CA ASP A 170 12.66 12.71 -0.20
C ASP A 170 13.22 12.42 -1.60
N ASP A 171 12.35 12.23 -2.57
CA ASP A 171 12.72 12.09 -3.98
C ASP A 171 11.50 12.44 -4.87
N VAL A 172 11.77 12.53 -6.16
CA VAL A 172 10.76 12.82 -7.18
C VAL A 172 9.75 11.69 -7.26
N CYS A 173 8.47 12.01 -7.05
CA CYS A 173 7.37 11.03 -7.00
C CYS A 173 7.24 10.14 -8.25
N GLN A 174 7.82 10.54 -9.39
CA GLN A 174 7.82 9.81 -10.66
C GLN A 174 8.89 8.71 -10.74
N ARG A 175 9.79 8.60 -9.77
CA ARG A 175 10.74 7.48 -9.75
C ARG A 175 10.04 6.16 -9.47
N SER A 176 10.57 5.09 -10.06
CA SER A 176 10.03 3.74 -9.88
C SER A 176 10.76 3.02 -8.75
N TYR A 177 10.13 2.95 -7.57
CA TYR A 177 10.66 2.28 -6.38
C TYR A 177 9.74 1.14 -5.93
N HIS A 178 10.24 0.27 -5.08
CA HIS A 178 9.40 -0.66 -4.33
C HIS A 178 8.43 0.13 -3.44
N TRP A 179 7.45 -0.52 -2.84
CA TRP A 179 6.53 0.12 -1.91
C TRP A 179 6.00 -0.88 -0.89
N VAL A 180 5.47 -0.36 0.20
CA VAL A 180 4.81 -1.16 1.24
C VAL A 180 3.39 -0.65 1.41
N CYS A 181 2.41 -1.58 1.37
CA CYS A 181 1.04 -1.28 1.78
C CYS A 181 0.82 -1.70 3.23
N GLU A 182 -0.02 -0.94 3.93
CA GLU A 182 -0.44 -1.20 5.29
C GLU A 182 -1.97 -1.22 5.40
N ALA A 183 -2.48 -2.13 6.21
CA ALA A 183 -3.89 -2.22 6.60
C ALA A 183 -4.00 -2.57 8.08
N GLY A 184 -5.02 -2.07 8.76
CA GLY A 184 -5.42 -2.60 10.06
C GLY A 184 -5.86 -4.06 9.96
N LEU A 185 -5.68 -4.84 11.03
CA LEU A 185 -6.21 -6.21 11.09
C LEU A 185 -7.72 -6.22 10.89
N THR A 186 -8.19 -6.99 9.92
CA THR A 186 -9.62 -7.21 9.72
C THR A 186 -10.19 -8.06 10.86
N GLN A 187 -11.10 -7.48 11.65
CA GLN A 187 -11.90 -8.27 12.60
C GLN A 187 -12.81 -9.19 11.80
N ALA A 188 -12.81 -10.49 12.14
CA ALA A 188 -13.82 -11.40 11.62
C ALA A 188 -15.18 -10.94 12.16
N SER A 189 -16.02 -10.35 11.30
CA SER A 189 -17.37 -9.95 11.67
C SER A 189 -18.10 -11.14 12.31
N GLN A 190 -18.49 -10.99 13.56
CA GLN A 190 -19.51 -11.85 14.16
C GLN A 190 -20.82 -11.47 13.49
N ASP A 191 -21.20 -12.17 12.43
CA ASP A 191 -22.57 -12.16 11.97
C ASP A 191 -23.40 -12.90 13.04
N SER A 192 -23.94 -12.12 13.97
CA SER A 192 -24.95 -12.57 14.91
C SER A 192 -26.24 -12.82 14.11
N HIS A 193 -26.66 -14.05 14.02
CA HIS A 193 -28.03 -14.41 13.68
C HIS A 193 -28.92 -14.29 14.90
#